data_4e2f1e8400ebb0ef2a37f2620f32eb4d
#
_entry.id   4e2f1e8400ebb0ef2a37f2620f32eb4d
#
_cell.length_a   1.000
_cell.length_b   1.000
_cell.length_c   1.000
_cell.angle_alpha   90.00
_cell.angle_beta   90.00
_cell.angle_gamma   90.00
#
_symmetry.space_group_name_H-M   'P 1'
#
loop_
_entity.id
_entity.type
_entity.pdbx_description
1 polymer ?
#
loop_
_entity_poly.entity_id
_entity_poly.type
_entity_poly.pdbx_seq_one_letter_code
_entity_poly.pdbx_strand_id
1 'polypeptide(L)'
;TQVVSEYGREDAEMKEKLTNNLAIKLIALFCAFFVWLAVVNVANPIKVSTREVPVTITNDQVLEQADLAYDVVGKKTAVISFKIRTKDDYKVKASDFNAYADLSEMYDVTGAIPIRVEVVNNEELLESTPVVKSPEVIKITTEALQTKAFTLKAYPQGKAAEGYEAGEVTMVPSQVTVKGPTSLIGQISSVGIRFNIDGAAADVGGTATPEYFDANGNVLSDLGDSVKTVGGDVSYTMQILKVKEVPLDFDVSGEVADGYRYTGPKTDIKSVSVAGLKTDLASVSTLTIQGPSLNVQGATKNVECEIDLDDYLPSGLTIVGLDSTTINVTLQVKKLIEKTFTVKPEDVTLNGKNSSYSYTVEDTKMEVKVQGLEEELSSLSAAKMNIRVDVSGMGLGEHTAAAQFQLGDAYKMLSAPAVTVRVSEHGSSSAQTMESTESD
;
A
#
# COMPACT_ATOMS: atom_id res chain seq x y z
N THR A 1 -13.12 -34.30 -73.12
CA THR A 1 -13.77 -33.18 -73.87
C THR A 1 -15.28 -33.46 -74.07
N GLN A 2 -15.78 -34.65 -73.82
CA GLN A 2 -17.20 -34.97 -74.03
C GLN A 2 -18.10 -34.70 -72.85
N VAL A 3 -17.60 -34.67 -71.60
CA VAL A 3 -18.43 -34.47 -70.35
C VAL A 3 -18.82 -32.99 -70.13
N VAL A 4 -18.08 -32.03 -70.68
CA VAL A 4 -18.37 -30.59 -70.51
C VAL A 4 -19.45 -30.10 -71.50
N SER A 5 -19.73 -30.85 -72.55
CA SER A 5 -20.74 -30.49 -73.56
C SER A 5 -22.14 -30.91 -73.15
N GLU A 6 -22.29 -31.90 -72.29
CA GLU A 6 -23.58 -32.40 -71.83
C GLU A 6 -24.22 -31.51 -70.74
N TYR A 7 -23.45 -30.98 -69.81
CA TYR A 7 -23.91 -30.03 -68.78
C TYR A 7 -24.41 -28.69 -69.37
N GLY A 8 -23.73 -28.20 -70.43
CA GLY A 8 -24.15 -26.96 -71.10
C GLY A 8 -25.44 -27.10 -71.93
N ARG A 9 -25.76 -28.33 -72.30
CA ARG A 9 -27.01 -28.61 -73.08
C ARG A 9 -28.23 -28.75 -72.19
N GLU A 10 -28.07 -29.35 -71.02
CA GLU A 10 -29.16 -29.46 -70.03
C GLU A 10 -29.54 -28.10 -69.44
N ASP A 11 -28.53 -27.20 -69.17
CA ASP A 11 -28.80 -25.82 -68.69
C ASP A 11 -29.46 -24.96 -69.78
N ALA A 12 -29.16 -25.16 -71.03
CA ALA A 12 -29.77 -24.44 -72.14
C ALA A 12 -31.22 -24.90 -72.41
N GLU A 13 -31.45 -26.22 -72.36
CA GLU A 13 -32.83 -26.78 -72.47
C GLU A 13 -33.70 -26.40 -71.26
N MET A 14 -33.09 -26.34 -70.07
CA MET A 14 -33.83 -25.92 -68.86
C MET A 14 -34.20 -24.45 -68.92
N LYS A 15 -33.28 -23.57 -69.39
CA LYS A 15 -33.55 -22.14 -69.61
C LYS A 15 -34.59 -21.95 -70.71
N GLU A 16 -34.55 -22.70 -71.83
CA GLU A 16 -35.56 -22.62 -72.90
C GLU A 16 -36.91 -23.09 -72.45
N LYS A 17 -37.01 -24.17 -71.70
CA LYS A 17 -38.26 -24.63 -71.05
C LYS A 17 -38.80 -23.64 -69.96
N LEU A 18 -37.90 -22.94 -69.27
CA LEU A 18 -38.33 -21.91 -68.31
C LEU A 18 -38.82 -20.64 -68.97
N THR A 19 -38.21 -20.21 -70.08
CA THR A 19 -38.54 -18.97 -70.77
C THR A 19 -39.65 -19.15 -71.80
N ASN A 20 -39.84 -20.40 -72.28
CA ASN A 20 -40.92 -20.66 -73.22
C ASN A 20 -42.31 -20.47 -72.54
N ASN A 21 -43.11 -19.59 -73.13
CA ASN A 21 -44.42 -19.19 -72.62
C ASN A 21 -44.33 -18.47 -71.23
N LEU A 22 -43.30 -17.68 -71.00
CA LEU A 22 -43.05 -17.00 -69.71
C LEU A 22 -44.23 -16.11 -69.32
N ALA A 23 -44.87 -15.50 -70.27
CA ALA A 23 -46.08 -14.68 -70.01
C ALA A 23 -47.25 -15.55 -69.45
N ILE A 24 -47.46 -16.73 -70.00
CA ILE A 24 -48.51 -17.64 -69.52
C ILE A 24 -48.20 -18.16 -68.12
N LYS A 25 -46.90 -18.48 -67.82
CA LYS A 25 -46.43 -18.90 -66.51
C LYS A 25 -46.56 -17.79 -65.47
N LEU A 26 -46.23 -16.58 -65.84
CA LEU A 26 -46.45 -15.39 -64.97
C LEU A 26 -47.93 -15.17 -64.67
N ILE A 27 -48.79 -15.28 -65.70
CA ILE A 27 -50.25 -15.13 -65.54
C ILE A 27 -50.74 -16.28 -64.64
N ALA A 28 -50.28 -17.52 -64.82
CA ALA A 28 -50.67 -18.65 -63.99
C ALA A 28 -50.21 -18.45 -62.53
N LEU A 29 -48.99 -17.95 -62.31
CA LEU A 29 -48.49 -17.59 -60.97
C LEU A 29 -49.32 -16.47 -60.35
N PHE A 30 -49.69 -15.47 -61.12
CA PHE A 30 -50.52 -14.35 -60.69
C PHE A 30 -51.95 -14.85 -60.36
N CYS A 31 -52.56 -15.66 -61.21
CA CYS A 31 -53.85 -16.28 -60.92
C CYS A 31 -53.80 -17.17 -59.67
N ALA A 32 -52.77 -17.99 -59.52
CA ALA A 32 -52.58 -18.84 -58.33
C ALA A 32 -52.45 -17.98 -57.06
N PHE A 33 -51.71 -16.85 -57.13
CA PHE A 33 -51.59 -15.92 -56.04
C PHE A 33 -52.94 -15.27 -55.68
N PHE A 34 -53.73 -14.83 -56.68
CA PHE A 34 -55.05 -14.27 -56.42
C PHE A 34 -56.06 -15.31 -55.90
N VAL A 35 -56.04 -16.54 -56.42
CA VAL A 35 -56.82 -17.60 -55.86
C VAL A 35 -56.43 -17.92 -54.41
N TRP A 36 -55.17 -18.00 -54.16
CA TRP A 36 -54.66 -18.16 -52.79
C TRP A 36 -55.08 -17.00 -51.88
N LEU A 37 -54.92 -15.74 -52.35
CA LEU A 37 -55.36 -14.56 -51.64
C LEU A 37 -56.88 -14.58 -51.37
N ALA A 38 -57.70 -15.01 -52.35
CA ALA A 38 -59.14 -15.12 -52.21
C ALA A 38 -59.49 -16.18 -51.18
N VAL A 39 -58.84 -17.37 -51.23
CA VAL A 39 -59.08 -18.46 -50.27
C VAL A 39 -58.72 -18.00 -48.86
N VAL A 40 -57.56 -17.42 -48.65
CA VAL A 40 -57.14 -16.92 -47.33
C VAL A 40 -58.06 -15.80 -46.85
N ASN A 41 -58.50 -14.93 -47.75
CA ASN A 41 -59.34 -13.79 -47.40
C ASN A 41 -60.76 -14.09 -47.13
N VAL A 42 -61.37 -15.04 -47.90
CA VAL A 42 -62.80 -15.41 -47.79
C VAL A 42 -62.96 -16.54 -46.77
N ALA A 43 -62.14 -17.61 -46.81
CA ALA A 43 -62.31 -18.80 -45.99
C ALA A 43 -61.72 -18.60 -44.58
N ASN A 44 -60.75 -17.69 -44.42
CA ASN A 44 -60.05 -17.40 -43.12
C ASN A 44 -59.85 -18.69 -42.29
N PRO A 45 -59.09 -19.68 -42.80
CA PRO A 45 -59.06 -20.99 -42.19
C PRO A 45 -58.37 -20.95 -40.83
N ILE A 46 -58.81 -21.83 -39.94
CA ILE A 46 -58.24 -22.06 -38.65
C ILE A 46 -56.91 -22.82 -38.86
N LYS A 47 -55.83 -22.35 -38.26
CA LYS A 47 -54.54 -23.01 -38.23
C LYS A 47 -54.02 -23.17 -36.81
N VAL A 48 -53.09 -24.10 -36.61
CA VAL A 48 -52.35 -24.22 -35.35
C VAL A 48 -51.17 -23.27 -35.44
N SER A 49 -51.07 -22.41 -34.44
CA SER A 49 -49.92 -21.48 -34.28
C SER A 49 -49.22 -21.74 -32.97
N THR A 50 -47.97 -21.33 -32.89
CA THR A 50 -47.13 -21.48 -31.68
C THR A 50 -46.42 -20.18 -31.33
N ARG A 51 -46.20 -19.97 -30.02
CA ARG A 51 -45.37 -18.88 -29.50
C ARG A 51 -44.43 -19.44 -28.46
N GLU A 52 -43.20 -18.98 -28.46
CA GLU A 52 -42.23 -19.24 -27.39
C GLU A 52 -42.44 -18.20 -26.31
N VAL A 53 -42.76 -18.63 -25.11
CA VAL A 53 -43.11 -17.78 -23.97
C VAL A 53 -42.17 -18.08 -22.83
N PRO A 54 -41.61 -17.07 -22.15
CA PRO A 54 -40.80 -17.28 -20.95
C PRO A 54 -41.66 -17.87 -19.83
N VAL A 55 -41.09 -18.82 -19.09
CA VAL A 55 -41.76 -19.45 -17.95
C VAL A 55 -41.34 -18.76 -16.66
N THR A 56 -42.30 -18.25 -15.94
CA THR A 56 -42.14 -17.65 -14.62
C THR A 56 -42.27 -18.72 -13.54
N ILE A 57 -41.35 -18.74 -12.59
CA ILE A 57 -41.45 -19.59 -11.40
C ILE A 57 -42.29 -18.83 -10.36
N THR A 58 -43.25 -19.50 -9.76
CA THR A 58 -44.14 -18.93 -8.73
C THR A 58 -44.08 -19.77 -7.47
N ASN A 59 -44.49 -19.16 -6.31
CA ASN A 59 -44.52 -19.80 -4.99
C ASN A 59 -43.15 -20.29 -4.49
N ASP A 60 -42.08 -19.53 -4.77
CA ASP A 60 -40.70 -19.77 -4.29
C ASP A 60 -40.62 -19.87 -2.77
N GLN A 61 -41.51 -19.23 -2.05
CA GLN A 61 -41.63 -19.28 -0.59
C GLN A 61 -41.71 -20.71 -0.03
N VAL A 62 -42.24 -21.66 -0.81
CA VAL A 62 -42.34 -23.07 -0.40
C VAL A 62 -40.97 -23.69 -0.16
N LEU A 63 -40.00 -23.39 -1.03
CA LEU A 63 -38.62 -23.86 -0.88
C LEU A 63 -37.84 -23.02 0.14
N GLU A 64 -38.09 -21.71 0.20
CA GLU A 64 -37.47 -20.86 1.21
C GLU A 64 -37.83 -21.29 2.65
N GLN A 65 -39.09 -21.67 2.89
CA GLN A 65 -39.56 -22.19 4.19
C GLN A 65 -38.94 -23.55 4.54
N ALA A 66 -38.55 -24.32 3.53
CA ALA A 66 -37.86 -25.60 3.69
C ALA A 66 -36.35 -25.44 3.77
N ASP A 67 -35.82 -24.20 3.84
CA ASP A 67 -34.39 -23.86 3.77
C ASP A 67 -33.71 -24.48 2.53
N LEU A 68 -34.38 -24.44 1.39
CA LEU A 68 -33.87 -24.90 0.11
C LEU A 68 -33.77 -23.75 -0.89
N ALA A 69 -32.63 -23.69 -1.60
CA ALA A 69 -32.47 -22.93 -2.84
C ALA A 69 -32.80 -23.84 -4.04
N TYR A 70 -33.11 -23.25 -5.17
CA TYR A 70 -33.29 -24.00 -6.40
C TYR A 70 -32.59 -23.34 -7.58
N ASP A 71 -32.21 -24.16 -8.55
CA ASP A 71 -31.76 -23.71 -9.86
C ASP A 71 -32.54 -24.43 -10.96
N VAL A 72 -32.84 -23.67 -12.03
CA VAL A 72 -33.65 -24.20 -13.15
C VAL A 72 -32.72 -24.88 -14.13
N VAL A 73 -33.00 -26.18 -14.35
CA VAL A 73 -32.23 -26.99 -15.30
C VAL A 73 -32.82 -26.87 -16.69
N GLY A 74 -32.09 -26.33 -17.63
CA GLY A 74 -32.46 -26.22 -19.03
C GLY A 74 -33.07 -24.87 -19.43
N LYS A 75 -33.99 -24.89 -20.41
CA LYS A 75 -34.57 -23.66 -20.97
C LYS A 75 -35.68 -23.13 -20.07
N LYS A 76 -35.67 -21.84 -19.84
CA LYS A 76 -36.70 -21.08 -19.11
C LYS A 76 -37.81 -20.57 -20.04
N THR A 77 -38.07 -21.27 -21.17
CA THR A 77 -39.07 -20.91 -22.16
C THR A 77 -39.92 -22.15 -22.51
N ALA A 78 -41.17 -21.95 -22.81
CA ALA A 78 -42.09 -23.00 -23.29
C ALA A 78 -42.76 -22.60 -24.59
N VAL A 79 -42.96 -23.58 -25.47
CA VAL A 79 -43.71 -23.39 -26.70
C VAL A 79 -45.17 -23.63 -26.43
N ILE A 80 -45.98 -22.57 -26.54
CA ILE A 80 -47.44 -22.60 -26.38
C ILE A 80 -48.06 -22.81 -27.76
N SER A 81 -48.98 -23.76 -27.86
CA SER A 81 -49.71 -24.09 -29.07
C SER A 81 -51.19 -23.76 -28.92
N PHE A 82 -51.78 -23.12 -29.91
CA PHE A 82 -53.18 -22.70 -29.94
C PHE A 82 -53.73 -22.70 -31.38
N LYS A 83 -55.05 -22.76 -31.50
CA LYS A 83 -55.75 -22.64 -32.78
C LYS A 83 -56.22 -21.22 -32.97
N ILE A 84 -56.01 -20.64 -34.16
CA ILE A 84 -56.36 -19.26 -34.49
C ILE A 84 -56.70 -19.13 -35.96
N ARG A 85 -57.56 -18.16 -36.32
CA ARG A 85 -57.81 -17.81 -37.71
C ARG A 85 -56.58 -17.16 -38.36
N THR A 86 -56.30 -17.53 -39.61
CA THR A 86 -55.10 -17.12 -40.31
C THR A 86 -54.91 -15.59 -40.33
N LYS A 87 -56.00 -14.82 -40.44
CA LYS A 87 -55.96 -13.36 -40.45
C LYS A 87 -55.63 -12.73 -39.09
N ASP A 88 -55.85 -13.42 -37.99
CA ASP A 88 -55.71 -12.89 -36.65
C ASP A 88 -54.39 -13.30 -36.00
N ASP A 89 -53.67 -14.25 -36.60
CA ASP A 89 -52.42 -14.81 -36.05
C ASP A 89 -51.34 -13.76 -35.72
N TYR A 90 -51.19 -12.72 -36.57
CA TYR A 90 -50.23 -11.65 -36.34
C TYR A 90 -50.55 -10.75 -35.14
N LYS A 91 -51.78 -10.75 -34.67
CA LYS A 91 -52.25 -9.95 -33.52
C LYS A 91 -51.83 -10.59 -32.20
N VAL A 92 -51.74 -11.93 -32.14
CA VAL A 92 -51.39 -12.66 -30.94
C VAL A 92 -49.91 -12.84 -30.81
N LYS A 93 -49.35 -12.31 -29.74
CA LYS A 93 -47.90 -12.27 -29.43
C LYS A 93 -47.58 -13.20 -28.24
N ALA A 94 -46.30 -13.44 -27.99
CA ALA A 94 -45.84 -14.17 -26.81
C ALA A 94 -46.27 -13.49 -25.50
N SER A 95 -46.34 -12.17 -25.49
CA SER A 95 -46.78 -11.36 -24.33
C SER A 95 -48.24 -11.50 -23.97
N ASP A 96 -49.05 -12.12 -24.84
CA ASP A 96 -50.47 -12.35 -24.56
C ASP A 96 -50.72 -13.64 -23.73
N PHE A 97 -49.62 -14.37 -23.47
CA PHE A 97 -49.61 -15.59 -22.65
C PHE A 97 -48.72 -15.40 -21.43
N ASN A 98 -49.23 -15.88 -20.30
CA ASN A 98 -48.42 -16.04 -19.08
C ASN A 98 -48.18 -17.53 -18.86
N ALA A 99 -46.94 -17.97 -19.09
CA ALA A 99 -46.53 -19.34 -18.77
C ALA A 99 -45.86 -19.33 -17.41
N TYR A 100 -46.30 -20.21 -16.52
CA TYR A 100 -45.72 -20.28 -15.16
C TYR A 100 -45.62 -21.74 -14.70
N ALA A 101 -44.70 -21.94 -13.74
CA ALA A 101 -44.51 -23.20 -13.05
C ALA A 101 -44.60 -22.94 -11.55
N ASP A 102 -45.52 -23.57 -10.88
CA ASP A 102 -45.81 -23.41 -9.46
C ASP A 102 -45.00 -24.43 -8.65
N LEU A 103 -44.10 -23.95 -7.80
CA LEU A 103 -43.25 -24.81 -6.95
C LEU A 103 -44.05 -25.67 -5.96
N SER A 104 -45.27 -25.28 -5.63
CA SER A 104 -46.15 -26.09 -4.80
C SER A 104 -46.65 -27.37 -5.51
N GLU A 105 -46.60 -27.42 -6.85
CA GLU A 105 -46.96 -28.58 -7.69
C GLU A 105 -45.74 -29.45 -8.07
N MET A 106 -44.60 -29.25 -7.43
CA MET A 106 -43.38 -30.01 -7.72
C MET A 106 -43.53 -31.49 -7.39
N TYR A 107 -43.17 -32.37 -8.33
CA TYR A 107 -43.10 -33.81 -8.09
C TYR A 107 -41.86 -34.14 -7.24
N ASP A 108 -42.08 -34.63 -6.02
CA ASP A 108 -41.11 -34.80 -4.94
C ASP A 108 -39.75 -35.43 -5.32
N VAL A 109 -39.75 -36.38 -6.24
CA VAL A 109 -38.57 -37.21 -6.51
C VAL A 109 -37.75 -36.74 -7.71
N THR A 110 -38.36 -35.96 -8.60
CA THR A 110 -37.74 -35.62 -9.90
C THR A 110 -37.42 -34.15 -10.08
N GLY A 111 -37.88 -33.28 -9.20
CA GLY A 111 -37.78 -31.84 -9.34
C GLY A 111 -38.49 -31.29 -10.57
N ALA A 112 -39.45 -32.04 -11.12
CA ALA A 112 -40.21 -31.65 -12.29
C ALA A 112 -41.47 -30.88 -11.85
N ILE A 113 -41.73 -29.74 -12.47
CA ILE A 113 -42.87 -28.87 -12.19
C ILE A 113 -43.65 -28.72 -13.49
N PRO A 114 -44.97 -28.98 -13.52
CA PRO A 114 -45.79 -28.79 -14.72
C PRO A 114 -45.82 -27.30 -15.09
N ILE A 115 -45.69 -27.01 -16.39
CA ILE A 115 -45.83 -25.66 -16.92
C ILE A 115 -47.31 -25.45 -17.24
N ARG A 116 -47.87 -24.39 -16.68
CA ARG A 116 -49.24 -23.95 -16.97
C ARG A 116 -49.21 -22.71 -17.84
N VAL A 117 -50.28 -22.49 -18.59
CA VAL A 117 -50.42 -21.29 -19.44
C VAL A 117 -51.77 -20.67 -19.19
N GLU A 118 -51.77 -19.37 -19.03
CA GLU A 118 -52.94 -18.51 -18.95
C GLU A 118 -52.92 -17.50 -20.08
N VAL A 119 -54.08 -17.13 -20.60
CA VAL A 119 -54.22 -16.06 -21.59
C VAL A 119 -54.40 -14.74 -20.82
N VAL A 120 -53.56 -13.76 -21.15
CA VAL A 120 -53.59 -12.44 -20.54
C VAL A 120 -54.34 -11.43 -21.43
N ASN A 121 -54.14 -11.55 -22.76
CA ASN A 121 -54.77 -10.66 -23.73
C ASN A 121 -55.18 -11.44 -24.98
N ASN A 122 -56.13 -10.88 -25.77
CA ASN A 122 -56.56 -11.42 -27.05
C ASN A 122 -57.20 -12.82 -26.99
N GLU A 123 -57.76 -13.21 -25.84
CA GLU A 123 -58.40 -14.53 -25.65
C GLU A 123 -59.52 -14.75 -26.68
N GLU A 124 -60.27 -13.72 -27.02
CA GLU A 124 -61.38 -13.74 -27.99
C GLU A 124 -60.98 -14.10 -29.42
N LEU A 125 -59.65 -13.99 -29.74
CA LEU A 125 -59.12 -14.36 -31.05
C LEU A 125 -58.75 -15.85 -31.14
N LEU A 126 -58.70 -16.55 -30.01
CA LEU A 126 -58.28 -17.94 -29.93
C LEU A 126 -59.49 -18.85 -30.20
N GLU A 127 -59.26 -19.82 -31.05
CA GLU A 127 -60.34 -20.87 -31.40
C GLU A 127 -60.15 -22.14 -30.56
N SER A 128 -59.18 -22.19 -29.64
CA SER A 128 -59.00 -23.25 -28.67
C SER A 128 -58.25 -22.78 -27.47
N THR A 129 -58.45 -23.41 -26.33
CA THR A 129 -57.59 -23.22 -25.14
C THR A 129 -56.09 -23.48 -25.51
N PRO A 130 -55.18 -22.58 -25.21
CA PRO A 130 -53.78 -22.81 -25.46
C PRO A 130 -53.24 -23.94 -24.58
N VAL A 131 -52.30 -24.71 -25.14
CA VAL A 131 -51.64 -25.81 -24.43
C VAL A 131 -50.14 -25.69 -24.52
N VAL A 132 -49.46 -26.09 -23.48
CA VAL A 132 -48.02 -26.20 -23.49
C VAL A 132 -47.61 -27.39 -24.35
N LYS A 133 -46.79 -27.16 -25.39
CA LYS A 133 -46.37 -28.19 -26.33
C LYS A 133 -45.01 -28.80 -25.98
N SER A 134 -44.04 -27.97 -25.57
CA SER A 134 -42.69 -28.41 -25.21
C SER A 134 -41.91 -27.27 -24.59
N PRO A 135 -41.17 -27.52 -23.49
CA PRO A 135 -41.34 -28.66 -22.59
C PRO A 135 -42.65 -28.56 -21.80
N GLU A 136 -43.22 -29.68 -21.41
CA GLU A 136 -44.47 -29.71 -20.59
C GLU A 136 -44.17 -29.50 -19.10
N VAL A 137 -42.92 -29.77 -18.71
CA VAL A 137 -42.42 -29.59 -17.35
C VAL A 137 -41.08 -28.81 -17.37
N ILE A 138 -40.90 -28.01 -16.38
CA ILE A 138 -39.57 -27.42 -16.05
C ILE A 138 -38.96 -28.27 -14.94
N LYS A 139 -37.65 -28.49 -15.02
CA LYS A 139 -36.90 -29.19 -13.97
C LYS A 139 -36.12 -28.23 -13.14
N ILE A 140 -36.07 -28.45 -11.84
CA ILE A 140 -35.22 -27.75 -10.92
C ILE A 140 -34.32 -28.75 -10.18
N THR A 141 -33.18 -28.27 -9.75
CA THR A 141 -32.35 -28.90 -8.71
C THR A 141 -32.48 -28.10 -7.45
N THR A 142 -32.55 -28.74 -6.30
CA THR A 142 -32.63 -28.08 -5.01
C THR A 142 -31.33 -28.32 -4.22
N GLU A 143 -30.92 -27.35 -3.44
CA GLU A 143 -29.77 -27.43 -2.56
C GLU A 143 -30.11 -26.79 -1.22
N ALA A 144 -29.56 -27.33 -0.12
CA ALA A 144 -29.77 -26.77 1.21
C ALA A 144 -29.18 -25.34 1.30
N LEU A 145 -29.94 -24.44 1.88
CA LEU A 145 -29.49 -23.12 2.22
C LEU A 145 -28.62 -23.20 3.46
N GLN A 146 -27.45 -22.60 3.39
CA GLN A 146 -26.54 -22.42 4.51
C GLN A 146 -26.49 -20.93 4.90
N THR A 147 -26.45 -20.71 6.21
CA THR A 147 -26.23 -19.39 6.78
C THR A 147 -24.88 -19.38 7.48
N LYS A 148 -24.00 -18.44 7.12
CA LYS A 148 -22.65 -18.33 7.68
C LYS A 148 -22.33 -16.88 8.04
N ALA A 149 -21.82 -16.66 9.25
CA ALA A 149 -21.34 -15.37 9.68
C ALA A 149 -19.87 -15.16 9.25
N PHE A 150 -19.57 -13.96 8.79
CA PHE A 150 -18.22 -13.54 8.41
C PHE A 150 -17.87 -12.24 9.11
N THR A 151 -16.66 -12.18 9.65
CA THR A 151 -16.05 -10.91 10.06
C THR A 151 -15.66 -10.14 8.81
N LEU A 152 -16.08 -8.88 8.73
CA LEU A 152 -15.79 -8.03 7.58
C LEU A 152 -14.32 -7.66 7.51
N LYS A 153 -13.80 -7.61 6.28
CA LYS A 153 -12.46 -7.11 5.98
C LYS A 153 -12.58 -5.79 5.19
N ALA A 154 -11.66 -4.88 5.47
CA ALA A 154 -11.53 -3.64 4.70
C ALA A 154 -10.48 -3.80 3.61
N TYR A 155 -10.79 -3.34 2.41
CA TYR A 155 -9.89 -3.34 1.25
C TYR A 155 -9.79 -1.91 0.70
N PRO A 156 -9.02 -1.02 1.36
CA PRO A 156 -8.79 0.33 0.86
C PRO A 156 -8.06 0.28 -0.48
N GLN A 157 -8.46 1.14 -1.41
CA GLN A 157 -7.87 1.27 -2.74
C GLN A 157 -7.20 2.63 -2.90
N GLY A 158 -6.02 2.63 -3.53
CA GLY A 158 -5.20 3.83 -3.65
C GLY A 158 -4.25 4.02 -2.47
N LYS A 159 -3.71 5.21 -2.35
CA LYS A 159 -2.81 5.64 -1.27
C LYS A 159 -3.28 6.97 -0.69
N ALA A 160 -3.06 7.17 0.60
CA ALA A 160 -3.27 8.47 1.22
C ALA A 160 -2.40 9.55 0.55
N ALA A 161 -2.74 10.82 0.75
CA ALA A 161 -1.98 11.95 0.23
C ALA A 161 -0.55 11.94 0.80
N GLU A 162 0.36 12.62 0.10
CA GLU A 162 1.74 12.81 0.59
C GLU A 162 1.75 13.43 1.99
N GLY A 163 2.51 12.86 2.91
CA GLY A 163 2.54 13.25 4.31
C GLY A 163 1.39 12.69 5.17
N TYR A 164 0.67 11.71 4.64
CA TYR A 164 -0.39 11.00 5.36
C TYR A 164 -0.26 9.49 5.18
N GLU A 165 -0.83 8.72 6.11
CA GLU A 165 -0.83 7.26 6.13
C GLU A 165 -2.22 6.74 6.49
N ALA A 166 -2.58 5.60 5.93
CA ALA A 166 -3.81 4.90 6.22
C ALA A 166 -3.76 4.28 7.62
N GLY A 167 -4.70 4.65 8.47
CA GLY A 167 -4.83 4.14 9.83
C GLY A 167 -5.86 3.02 9.97
N GLU A 168 -6.46 2.91 11.14
CA GLU A 168 -7.46 1.88 11.43
C GLU A 168 -8.79 2.14 10.73
N VAL A 169 -9.46 1.04 10.34
CA VAL A 169 -10.80 1.06 9.78
C VAL A 169 -11.79 0.54 10.79
N THR A 170 -12.81 1.34 11.08
CA THR A 170 -13.96 0.92 11.86
C THR A 170 -15.13 0.64 10.92
N MET A 171 -15.79 -0.50 11.10
CA MET A 171 -16.94 -0.93 10.29
C MET A 171 -18.14 -1.25 11.17
N VAL A 172 -19.31 -0.81 10.76
CA VAL A 172 -20.59 -1.06 11.47
C VAL A 172 -21.63 -1.56 10.46
N PRO A 173 -22.08 -2.80 10.61
CA PRO A 173 -21.63 -3.83 11.56
C PRO A 173 -20.20 -4.32 11.23
N SER A 174 -19.50 -4.91 12.22
CA SER A 174 -18.19 -5.54 12.03
C SER A 174 -18.27 -6.98 11.50
N GLN A 175 -19.48 -7.55 11.52
CA GLN A 175 -19.78 -8.88 11.00
C GLN A 175 -21.06 -8.85 10.19
N VAL A 176 -21.12 -9.70 9.18
CA VAL A 176 -22.31 -9.89 8.35
C VAL A 176 -22.64 -11.37 8.27
N THR A 177 -23.92 -11.64 8.10
CA THR A 177 -24.42 -13.00 7.88
C THR A 177 -24.74 -13.15 6.40
N VAL A 178 -24.24 -14.20 5.77
CA VAL A 178 -24.51 -14.53 4.38
C VAL A 178 -25.33 -15.80 4.32
N LYS A 179 -26.46 -15.76 3.58
CA LYS A 179 -27.36 -16.90 3.34
C LYS A 179 -27.34 -17.25 1.85
N GLY A 180 -27.20 -18.52 1.53
CA GLY A 180 -27.22 -19.00 0.15
C GLY A 180 -27.02 -20.52 0.07
N PRO A 181 -27.00 -21.08 -1.16
CA PRO A 181 -26.73 -22.50 -1.39
C PRO A 181 -25.40 -22.92 -0.78
N THR A 182 -25.32 -24.11 -0.20
CA THR A 182 -24.13 -24.63 0.49
C THR A 182 -22.90 -24.62 -0.41
N SER A 183 -23.07 -24.99 -1.69
CA SER A 183 -22.00 -25.01 -2.69
C SER A 183 -21.41 -23.61 -2.95
N LEU A 184 -22.27 -22.57 -2.97
CA LEU A 184 -21.83 -21.18 -3.19
C LEU A 184 -21.24 -20.58 -1.93
N ILE A 185 -21.87 -20.81 -0.76
CA ILE A 185 -21.34 -20.37 0.54
C ILE A 185 -19.95 -20.99 0.80
N GLY A 186 -19.74 -22.25 0.37
CA GLY A 186 -18.45 -22.93 0.48
C GLY A 186 -17.32 -22.27 -0.32
N GLN A 187 -17.62 -21.53 -1.37
CA GLN A 187 -16.64 -20.80 -2.18
C GLN A 187 -16.18 -19.49 -1.51
N ILE A 188 -17.01 -18.94 -0.60
CA ILE A 188 -16.72 -17.68 0.07
C ILE A 188 -15.74 -17.93 1.20
N SER A 189 -14.52 -17.42 1.04
CA SER A 189 -13.47 -17.44 2.05
C SER A 189 -13.57 -16.24 2.99
N SER A 190 -13.85 -15.06 2.46
CA SER A 190 -14.02 -13.83 3.24
C SER A 190 -15.03 -12.89 2.61
N VAL A 191 -15.58 -12.00 3.45
CA VAL A 191 -16.49 -10.94 3.04
C VAL A 191 -15.86 -9.61 3.45
N GLY A 192 -15.97 -8.61 2.61
CA GLY A 192 -15.37 -7.30 2.91
C GLY A 192 -15.94 -6.19 2.06
N ILE A 193 -15.47 -4.98 2.32
CA ILE A 193 -15.84 -3.78 1.57
C ILE A 193 -14.62 -3.18 0.89
N ARG A 194 -14.80 -2.68 -0.32
CA ARG A 194 -13.79 -1.88 -1.03
C ARG A 194 -14.21 -0.42 -1.05
N PHE A 195 -13.26 0.45 -0.78
CA PHE A 195 -13.46 1.89 -0.81
C PHE A 195 -12.16 2.61 -1.21
N ASN A 196 -12.30 3.81 -1.77
CA ASN A 196 -11.17 4.57 -2.28
C ASN A 196 -10.62 5.52 -1.21
N ILE A 197 -9.28 5.54 -1.05
CA ILE A 197 -8.54 6.45 -0.19
C ILE A 197 -7.51 7.29 -0.97
N ASP A 198 -7.54 7.21 -2.30
CA ASP A 198 -6.51 7.85 -3.14
C ASP A 198 -6.51 9.37 -2.93
N GLY A 199 -5.33 9.89 -2.56
CA GLY A 199 -5.16 11.30 -2.25
C GLY A 199 -5.83 11.79 -0.97
N ALA A 200 -6.29 10.89 -0.09
CA ALA A 200 -6.96 11.28 1.15
C ALA A 200 -5.97 11.94 2.15
N ALA A 201 -6.35 13.11 2.67
CA ALA A 201 -5.63 13.89 3.68
C ALA A 201 -6.45 14.10 4.96
N ALA A 202 -7.61 13.47 5.05
CA ALA A 202 -8.51 13.47 6.20
C ALA A 202 -9.27 12.14 6.22
N ASP A 203 -9.90 11.82 7.35
CA ASP A 203 -10.66 10.60 7.55
C ASP A 203 -11.67 10.38 6.41
N VAL A 204 -11.71 9.14 5.92
CA VAL A 204 -12.59 8.71 4.85
C VAL A 204 -13.71 7.87 5.45
N GLY A 205 -14.94 8.27 5.21
CA GLY A 205 -16.12 7.55 5.69
C GLY A 205 -17.20 7.46 4.64
N GLY A 206 -18.04 6.43 4.77
CA GLY A 206 -19.13 6.20 3.84
C GLY A 206 -19.90 4.92 4.13
N THR A 207 -20.69 4.50 3.16
CA THR A 207 -21.36 3.20 3.14
C THR A 207 -20.90 2.43 1.91
N ALA A 208 -20.72 1.12 2.05
CA ALA A 208 -20.35 0.23 0.96
C ALA A 208 -21.10 -1.09 1.06
N THR A 209 -21.45 -1.65 -0.09
CA THR A 209 -22.05 -2.99 -0.16
C THR A 209 -20.96 -4.04 0.01
N PRO A 210 -21.16 -5.05 0.88
CA PRO A 210 -20.22 -6.13 1.05
C PRO A 210 -19.99 -6.91 -0.24
N GLU A 211 -18.74 -7.25 -0.52
CA GLU A 211 -18.33 -8.11 -1.61
C GLU A 211 -17.78 -9.44 -1.07
N TYR A 212 -17.89 -10.48 -1.87
CA TYR A 212 -17.47 -11.83 -1.52
C TYR A 212 -16.13 -12.14 -2.18
N PHE A 213 -15.25 -12.83 -1.46
CA PHE A 213 -13.91 -13.15 -1.93
C PHE A 213 -13.62 -14.65 -1.77
N ASP A 214 -12.93 -15.22 -2.76
CA ASP A 214 -12.40 -16.58 -2.71
C ASP A 214 -11.16 -16.68 -1.79
N ALA A 215 -10.57 -17.89 -1.69
CA ALA A 215 -9.37 -18.14 -0.91
C ALA A 215 -8.13 -17.43 -1.44
N ASN A 216 -8.12 -17.02 -2.70
CA ASN A 216 -7.03 -16.29 -3.34
C ASN A 216 -7.21 -14.76 -3.26
N GLY A 217 -8.34 -14.29 -2.70
CA GLY A 217 -8.65 -12.87 -2.60
C GLY A 217 -9.29 -12.29 -3.86
N ASN A 218 -9.73 -13.11 -4.82
CA ASN A 218 -10.47 -12.64 -5.98
C ASN A 218 -11.93 -12.41 -5.62
N VAL A 219 -12.55 -11.41 -6.24
CA VAL A 219 -13.98 -11.13 -6.07
C VAL A 219 -14.81 -12.18 -6.78
N LEU A 220 -15.77 -12.73 -6.06
CA LEU A 220 -16.79 -13.65 -6.59
C LEU A 220 -17.99 -12.84 -7.09
N SER A 221 -18.03 -12.54 -8.38
CA SER A 221 -19.12 -11.76 -9.02
C SER A 221 -20.30 -12.62 -9.46
N ASP A 222 -20.09 -13.92 -9.64
CA ASP A 222 -21.06 -14.81 -10.28
C ASP A 222 -21.88 -15.67 -9.31
N LEU A 223 -22.04 -15.24 -8.06
CA LEU A 223 -22.84 -15.97 -7.06
C LEU A 223 -24.36 -15.82 -7.26
N GLY A 224 -24.78 -14.93 -8.16
CA GLY A 224 -26.17 -14.67 -8.50
C GLY A 224 -27.01 -14.13 -7.33
N ASP A 225 -28.34 -14.03 -7.58
CA ASP A 225 -29.31 -13.54 -6.58
C ASP A 225 -29.57 -14.53 -5.44
N SER A 226 -29.03 -15.75 -5.57
CA SER A 226 -29.21 -16.82 -4.58
C SER A 226 -28.37 -16.64 -3.32
N VAL A 227 -27.32 -15.80 -3.37
CA VAL A 227 -26.49 -15.46 -2.21
C VAL A 227 -26.83 -14.06 -1.76
N LYS A 228 -27.27 -13.92 -0.51
CA LYS A 228 -27.69 -12.63 0.06
C LYS A 228 -26.95 -12.34 1.37
N THR A 229 -26.49 -11.11 1.52
CA THR A 229 -26.01 -10.60 2.80
C THR A 229 -27.20 -10.10 3.61
N VAL A 230 -27.34 -10.59 4.83
CA VAL A 230 -28.33 -10.11 5.79
C VAL A 230 -27.74 -8.90 6.50
N GLY A 231 -28.43 -7.75 6.42
CA GLY A 231 -28.01 -6.51 7.10
C GLY A 231 -27.73 -5.33 6.17
N GLY A 232 -27.67 -5.54 4.86
CA GLY A 232 -27.52 -4.46 3.87
C GLY A 232 -26.09 -3.88 3.81
N ASP A 233 -26.01 -2.58 3.53
CA ASP A 233 -24.74 -1.87 3.40
C ASP A 233 -24.04 -1.68 4.75
N VAL A 234 -22.73 -1.60 4.71
CA VAL A 234 -21.83 -1.43 5.86
C VAL A 234 -21.34 0.01 5.90
N SER A 235 -21.56 0.66 7.03
CA SER A 235 -20.92 1.97 7.28
C SER A 235 -19.47 1.76 7.70
N TYR A 236 -18.57 2.55 7.14
CA TYR A 236 -17.16 2.50 7.48
C TYR A 236 -16.59 3.90 7.76
N THR A 237 -15.58 3.93 8.59
CA THR A 237 -14.74 5.11 8.81
C THR A 237 -13.30 4.65 8.89
N MET A 238 -12.43 5.19 8.06
CA MET A 238 -11.00 4.97 8.06
C MET A 238 -10.30 6.23 8.52
N GLN A 239 -9.46 6.10 9.53
CA GLN A 239 -8.62 7.19 9.98
C GLN A 239 -7.49 7.43 8.98
N ILE A 240 -7.20 8.71 8.69
CA ILE A 240 -6.04 9.10 7.89
C ILE A 240 -5.07 9.84 8.83
N LEU A 241 -4.00 9.15 9.14
CA LEU A 241 -2.98 9.62 10.07
C LEU A 241 -2.03 10.59 9.39
N LYS A 242 -1.63 11.63 10.08
CA LYS A 242 -0.58 12.53 9.59
C LYS A 242 0.79 11.91 9.83
N VAL A 243 1.70 12.05 8.86
CA VAL A 243 3.10 11.62 8.98
C VAL A 243 3.97 12.81 9.37
N LYS A 244 4.90 12.59 10.28
CA LYS A 244 5.91 13.55 10.74
C LYS A 244 7.28 12.88 10.77
N GLU A 245 8.29 13.57 10.28
CA GLU A 245 9.67 13.15 10.44
C GLU A 245 10.15 13.53 11.84
N VAL A 246 10.70 12.56 12.58
CA VAL A 246 11.16 12.69 13.96
C VAL A 246 12.62 12.25 14.01
N PRO A 247 13.55 13.16 14.42
CA PRO A 247 14.95 12.82 14.58
C PRO A 247 15.15 11.85 15.75
N LEU A 248 16.15 10.97 15.60
CA LEU A 248 16.60 10.06 16.65
C LEU A 248 17.67 10.71 17.49
N ASP A 249 17.59 10.57 18.79
CA ASP A 249 18.60 10.95 19.77
C ASP A 249 18.95 9.75 20.64
N PHE A 250 20.27 9.58 20.95
CA PHE A 250 20.77 8.40 21.66
C PHE A 250 21.40 8.83 22.98
N ASP A 251 20.74 8.53 24.08
CA ASP A 251 21.25 8.77 25.43
C ASP A 251 22.17 7.61 25.86
N VAL A 252 23.46 7.83 25.67
CA VAL A 252 24.50 6.82 25.91
C VAL A 252 25.08 6.96 27.31
N SER A 253 25.03 5.89 28.08
CA SER A 253 25.50 5.81 29.47
C SER A 253 26.92 5.26 29.58
N GLY A 254 27.54 5.47 30.75
CA GLY A 254 28.83 4.92 31.12
C GLY A 254 30.02 5.75 30.62
N GLU A 255 31.21 5.36 31.10
CA GLU A 255 32.48 5.98 30.73
C GLU A 255 33.39 4.95 30.04
N VAL A 256 34.04 5.34 28.98
CA VAL A 256 35.00 4.46 28.27
C VAL A 256 36.26 4.23 29.12
N ALA A 257 37.03 3.19 28.80
CA ALA A 257 38.29 2.92 29.47
C ALA A 257 39.29 4.07 29.33
N ASP A 258 40.18 4.17 30.32
CA ASP A 258 41.28 5.14 30.26
C ASP A 258 42.08 5.00 28.96
N GLY A 259 42.41 6.15 28.35
CA GLY A 259 43.10 6.19 27.07
C GLY A 259 42.17 6.01 25.84
N TYR A 260 40.89 6.04 26.04
CA TYR A 260 39.88 6.01 24.97
C TYR A 260 38.92 7.18 25.08
N ARG A 261 38.15 7.43 23.99
CA ARG A 261 37.12 8.46 23.94
C ARG A 261 35.94 7.97 23.16
N TYR A 262 34.75 8.17 23.71
CA TYR A 262 33.48 8.03 22.97
C TYR A 262 33.33 9.23 22.04
N THR A 263 33.04 8.98 20.74
CA THR A 263 32.97 10.03 19.71
C THR A 263 31.56 10.19 19.12
N GLY A 264 30.58 9.45 19.65
CA GLY A 264 29.19 9.56 19.24
C GLY A 264 28.64 8.26 18.66
N PRO A 265 27.30 8.19 18.49
CA PRO A 265 26.66 7.08 17.82
C PRO A 265 26.83 7.22 16.32
N LYS A 266 26.96 6.09 15.63
CA LYS A 266 26.91 5.99 14.17
C LYS A 266 25.78 5.05 13.81
N THR A 267 24.82 5.56 13.03
CA THR A 267 23.71 4.81 12.46
C THR A 267 23.44 5.31 11.04
N ASP A 268 22.84 4.47 10.21
CA ASP A 268 22.43 4.83 8.86
C ASP A 268 21.13 5.65 8.86
N ILE A 269 20.31 5.51 9.92
CA ILE A 269 19.01 6.18 10.09
C ILE A 269 19.18 7.27 11.16
N LYS A 270 18.94 8.53 10.78
CA LYS A 270 19.03 9.70 11.67
C LYS A 270 17.66 10.23 12.10
N SER A 271 16.63 9.92 11.35
CA SER A 271 15.26 10.30 11.60
C SER A 271 14.32 9.20 11.10
N VAL A 272 13.14 9.13 11.63
CA VAL A 272 12.09 8.20 11.23
C VAL A 272 10.81 8.95 10.93
N SER A 273 10.04 8.42 9.97
CA SER A 273 8.70 8.90 9.68
C SER A 273 7.72 8.23 10.64
N VAL A 274 6.97 9.02 11.37
CA VAL A 274 6.00 8.56 12.38
C VAL A 274 4.61 9.02 11.98
N ALA A 275 3.68 8.08 11.89
CA ALA A 275 2.27 8.33 11.63
C ALA A 275 1.46 8.33 12.94
N GLY A 276 0.49 9.23 13.06
CA GLY A 276 -0.38 9.30 14.21
C GLY A 276 -1.38 10.44 14.14
N LEU A 277 -2.20 10.57 15.17
CA LEU A 277 -3.10 11.71 15.32
C LEU A 277 -2.29 12.99 15.54
N LYS A 278 -2.83 14.12 15.09
CA LYS A 278 -2.15 15.42 15.21
C LYS A 278 -1.79 15.78 16.65
N THR A 279 -2.61 15.39 17.62
CA THR A 279 -2.38 15.57 19.05
C THR A 279 -1.18 14.80 19.54
N ASP A 280 -1.05 13.55 19.13
CA ASP A 280 0.00 12.63 19.57
C ASP A 280 1.33 13.00 18.94
N LEU A 281 1.33 13.34 17.64
CA LEU A 281 2.49 13.85 16.92
C LEU A 281 3.02 15.19 17.48
N ALA A 282 2.16 16.01 18.09
CA ALA A 282 2.57 17.27 18.71
C ALA A 282 3.40 17.05 19.98
N SER A 283 3.24 15.90 20.66
CA SER A 283 3.97 15.54 21.88
C SER A 283 5.40 15.05 21.60
N VAL A 284 5.72 14.65 20.36
CA VAL A 284 7.02 14.08 20.01
C VAL A 284 7.76 14.99 19.05
N SER A 285 8.84 15.60 19.54
CA SER A 285 9.77 16.40 18.74
C SER A 285 11.03 15.61 18.36
N THR A 286 11.43 14.66 19.18
CA THR A 286 12.63 13.85 19.05
C THR A 286 12.32 12.50 19.68
N LEU A 287 12.76 11.41 19.11
CA LEU A 287 12.67 10.07 19.68
C LEU A 287 13.99 9.79 20.40
N THR A 288 13.95 9.88 21.74
CA THR A 288 15.11 9.62 22.59
C THR A 288 15.18 8.13 22.92
N ILE A 289 16.27 7.53 22.51
CA ILE A 289 16.55 6.10 22.71
C ILE A 289 17.52 6.00 23.89
N GLN A 290 17.11 5.28 24.93
CA GLN A 290 17.86 5.06 26.14
C GLN A 290 17.76 3.61 26.60
N GLY A 291 18.77 3.11 27.27
CA GLY A 291 18.70 1.74 27.78
C GLY A 291 20.05 1.08 28.03
N PRO A 292 20.04 -0.11 28.59
CA PRO A 292 21.27 -0.82 28.96
C PRO A 292 22.14 -1.22 27.77
N SER A 293 21.56 -1.31 26.56
CA SER A 293 22.29 -1.59 25.31
C SER A 293 23.18 -0.42 24.91
N LEU A 294 22.79 0.81 25.25
CA LEU A 294 23.54 2.04 24.95
C LEU A 294 24.53 2.36 26.09
N ASN A 295 25.48 1.46 26.34
CA ASN A 295 26.43 1.62 27.44
C ASN A 295 27.87 1.38 26.95
N VAL A 296 28.72 2.38 27.19
CA VAL A 296 30.15 2.36 26.83
C VAL A 296 31.06 2.12 28.04
N GLN A 297 30.52 1.69 29.18
CA GLN A 297 31.29 1.52 30.42
C GLN A 297 32.49 0.59 30.20
N GLY A 298 33.70 1.13 30.38
CA GLY A 298 34.98 0.42 30.24
C GLY A 298 35.31 -0.02 28.81
N ALA A 299 34.64 0.54 27.81
CA ALA A 299 34.82 0.12 26.42
C ALA A 299 36.19 0.58 25.88
N THR A 300 36.85 -0.35 25.16
CA THR A 300 38.16 -0.12 24.47
C THR A 300 38.04 -0.25 22.95
N LYS A 301 36.83 -0.56 22.44
CA LYS A 301 36.49 -0.68 21.03
C LYS A 301 35.04 -0.26 20.83
N ASN A 302 34.62 -0.11 19.59
CA ASN A 302 33.24 0.18 19.25
C ASN A 302 32.31 -0.86 19.89
N VAL A 303 31.14 -0.40 20.36
CA VAL A 303 30.06 -1.23 20.88
C VAL A 303 28.94 -1.22 19.85
N GLU A 304 28.52 -2.41 19.40
CA GLU A 304 27.43 -2.58 18.45
C GLU A 304 26.16 -2.92 19.22
N CYS A 305 25.09 -2.23 18.93
CA CYS A 305 23.77 -2.37 19.55
C CYS A 305 22.71 -2.55 18.47
N GLU A 306 21.82 -3.51 18.69
CA GLU A 306 20.59 -3.68 17.90
C GLU A 306 19.42 -3.12 18.71
N ILE A 307 18.64 -2.22 18.11
CA ILE A 307 17.61 -1.45 18.81
C ILE A 307 16.32 -1.52 18.00
N ASP A 308 15.24 -1.94 18.67
CA ASP A 308 13.89 -1.83 18.13
C ASP A 308 13.31 -0.47 18.49
N LEU A 309 13.01 0.33 17.48
CA LEU A 309 12.50 1.69 17.65
C LEU A 309 11.06 1.72 18.17
N ASP A 310 10.28 0.65 17.94
CA ASP A 310 8.91 0.55 18.43
C ASP A 310 8.83 0.56 19.96
N ASP A 311 9.88 0.05 20.65
CA ASP A 311 9.95 0.06 22.12
C ASP A 311 10.01 1.47 22.74
N TYR A 312 10.40 2.46 21.93
CA TYR A 312 10.58 3.86 22.36
C TYR A 312 9.46 4.78 21.86
N LEU A 313 8.55 4.23 21.06
CA LEU A 313 7.47 5.03 20.48
C LEU A 313 6.35 5.24 21.50
N PRO A 314 5.86 6.47 21.70
CA PRO A 314 4.66 6.71 22.48
C PRO A 314 3.45 6.00 21.89
N SER A 315 2.52 5.58 22.74
CA SER A 315 1.28 4.92 22.32
C SER A 315 0.47 5.82 21.38
N GLY A 316 -0.16 5.21 20.38
CA GLY A 316 -0.93 5.92 19.34
C GLY A 316 -0.10 6.43 18.16
N LEU A 317 1.20 6.18 18.17
CA LEU A 317 2.11 6.46 17.06
C LEU A 317 2.62 5.17 16.44
N THR A 318 2.94 5.21 15.13
CA THR A 318 3.48 4.07 14.38
C THR A 318 4.57 4.55 13.45
N ILE A 319 5.69 3.80 13.38
CA ILE A 319 6.75 4.06 12.40
C ILE A 319 6.28 3.59 11.02
N VAL A 320 6.49 4.42 10.01
CA VAL A 320 6.09 4.12 8.62
C VAL A 320 7.27 4.33 7.67
N GLY A 321 7.23 3.66 6.53
CA GLY A 321 8.24 3.81 5.48
C GLY A 321 9.58 3.10 5.74
N LEU A 322 9.66 2.26 6.78
CA LEU A 322 10.80 1.38 7.02
C LEU A 322 10.39 -0.09 6.80
N ASP A 323 11.30 -0.88 6.25
CA ASP A 323 11.09 -2.34 6.10
C ASP A 323 11.21 -3.07 7.44
N SER A 324 11.96 -2.50 8.40
CA SER A 324 12.13 -3.00 9.76
C SER A 324 12.31 -1.83 10.73
N THR A 325 11.69 -1.91 11.89
CA THR A 325 11.86 -0.96 13.00
C THR A 325 13.14 -1.20 13.80
N THR A 326 13.81 -2.33 13.58
CA THR A 326 15.08 -2.68 14.21
C THR A 326 16.25 -2.06 13.44
N ILE A 327 17.07 -1.27 14.15
CA ILE A 327 18.23 -0.59 13.60
C ILE A 327 19.52 -1.01 14.29
N ASN A 328 20.64 -0.94 13.54
CA ASN A 328 21.97 -1.13 14.09
C ASN A 328 22.61 0.21 14.43
N VAL A 329 23.06 0.34 15.67
CA VAL A 329 23.78 1.53 16.15
C VAL A 329 25.16 1.12 16.63
N THR A 330 26.19 1.80 16.14
CA THR A 330 27.57 1.62 16.58
C THR A 330 27.98 2.78 17.46
N LEU A 331 28.22 2.53 18.73
CA LEU A 331 28.81 3.50 19.65
C LEU A 331 30.30 3.56 19.38
N GLN A 332 30.75 4.66 18.80
CA GLN A 332 32.14 4.78 18.37
C GLN A 332 33.09 5.09 19.52
N VAL A 333 34.03 4.19 19.77
CA VAL A 333 35.08 4.36 20.79
C VAL A 333 36.44 4.34 20.12
N LYS A 334 37.15 5.48 20.17
CA LYS A 334 38.45 5.65 19.56
C LYS A 334 39.55 5.72 20.61
N LYS A 335 40.68 5.11 20.30
CA LYS A 335 41.87 5.16 21.15
C LYS A 335 42.51 6.57 21.07
N LEU A 336 42.88 7.13 22.22
CA LEU A 336 43.65 8.32 22.32
C LEU A 336 45.15 7.99 22.11
N ILE A 337 45.81 8.79 21.34
CA ILE A 337 47.27 8.68 21.14
C ILE A 337 47.99 9.86 21.80
N GLU A 338 49.25 9.64 22.12
CA GLU A 338 50.12 10.69 22.62
C GLU A 338 51.02 11.25 21.49
N LYS A 339 51.19 12.57 21.46
CA LYS A 339 52.06 13.23 20.50
C LYS A 339 52.87 14.31 21.19
N THR A 340 54.14 14.32 20.89
CA THR A 340 55.06 15.33 21.38
C THR A 340 55.18 16.47 20.35
N PHE A 341 54.96 17.66 20.82
CA PHE A 341 55.11 18.88 20.01
C PHE A 341 56.32 19.67 20.47
N THR A 342 57.12 20.15 19.53
CA THR A 342 58.23 21.05 19.80
C THR A 342 57.66 22.48 19.74
N VAL A 343 57.80 23.19 20.85
CA VAL A 343 57.43 24.60 21.01
C VAL A 343 58.74 25.45 20.92
N LYS A 344 58.64 26.45 20.13
CA LYS A 344 59.78 27.42 19.98
C LYS A 344 59.53 28.67 20.82
N PRO A 345 60.56 29.46 21.11
CA PRO A 345 60.45 30.74 21.83
C PRO A 345 59.34 31.65 21.21
N GLU A 346 59.22 31.65 19.89
CA GLU A 346 58.26 32.47 19.13
C GLU A 346 56.82 32.10 19.35
N ASP A 347 56.54 30.84 19.79
CA ASP A 347 55.22 30.37 20.09
C ASP A 347 54.74 30.74 21.49
N VAL A 348 55.64 31.33 22.35
CA VAL A 348 55.33 31.66 23.73
C VAL A 348 55.00 33.13 23.87
N THR A 349 53.84 33.41 24.41
CA THR A 349 53.40 34.77 24.75
C THR A 349 53.81 35.13 26.20
N LEU A 350 54.56 36.12 26.41
CA LEU A 350 54.93 36.60 27.75
C LEU A 350 53.95 37.69 28.20
N ASN A 351 53.19 37.40 29.29
CA ASN A 351 52.22 38.32 29.89
C ASN A 351 52.83 39.03 31.11
N GLY A 352 52.38 40.28 31.43
CA GLY A 352 52.76 41.00 32.61
C GLY A 352 54.18 41.64 32.45
N LYS A 353 54.62 41.91 31.23
CA LYS A 353 55.94 42.60 30.96
C LYS A 353 55.94 43.97 31.58
N ASN A 354 57.03 44.31 32.26
CA ASN A 354 57.39 45.67 32.67
C ASN A 354 58.11 46.39 31.56
N SER A 355 57.73 47.61 31.20
CA SER A 355 58.27 48.37 30.09
C SER A 355 59.77 48.77 30.29
N SER A 356 60.27 48.69 31.53
CA SER A 356 61.66 48.98 31.84
C SER A 356 62.65 47.82 31.55
N TYR A 357 62.09 46.62 31.24
CA TYR A 357 62.88 45.40 31.04
C TYR A 357 62.63 44.77 29.66
N SER A 358 63.66 44.07 29.17
CA SER A 358 63.58 43.20 28.00
C SER A 358 63.51 41.75 28.45
N TYR A 359 62.60 40.98 27.85
CA TYR A 359 62.35 39.59 28.21
C TYR A 359 62.67 38.69 27.02
N THR A 360 63.53 37.69 27.23
CA THR A 360 63.89 36.69 26.20
C THR A 360 63.68 35.30 26.75
N VAL A 361 63.01 34.44 25.96
CA VAL A 361 62.87 33.00 26.26
C VAL A 361 64.23 32.36 25.86
N GLU A 362 64.94 31.77 26.82
CA GLU A 362 66.24 31.16 26.60
C GLU A 362 66.16 29.74 26.04
N ASP A 363 65.07 29.02 26.35
CA ASP A 363 64.89 27.65 25.88
C ASP A 363 64.71 27.64 24.36
N THR A 364 65.64 27.08 23.62
CA THR A 364 65.59 26.98 22.16
C THR A 364 64.52 25.97 21.64
N LYS A 365 64.25 24.98 22.44
CA LYS A 365 63.22 23.94 22.16
C LYS A 365 62.62 23.46 23.45
N MET A 366 61.26 23.47 23.52
CA MET A 366 60.49 22.94 24.63
C MET A 366 59.58 21.81 24.10
N GLU A 367 59.52 20.72 24.84
CA GLU A 367 58.69 19.58 24.44
C GLU A 367 57.41 19.56 25.28
N VAL A 368 56.27 19.51 24.59
CA VAL A 368 54.92 19.41 25.18
C VAL A 368 54.31 18.12 24.74
N LYS A 369 53.87 17.28 25.69
CA LYS A 369 53.21 16.03 25.39
C LYS A 369 51.71 16.18 25.57
N VAL A 370 50.96 15.92 24.52
CA VAL A 370 49.51 16.06 24.46
C VAL A 370 48.89 14.77 24.04
N GLN A 371 47.79 14.37 24.70
CA GLN A 371 46.96 13.21 24.35
C GLN A 371 45.68 13.70 23.68
N GLY A 372 45.24 13.03 22.61
CA GLY A 372 44.04 13.34 21.86
C GLY A 372 43.78 12.28 20.77
N LEU A 373 42.74 12.50 19.97
CA LEU A 373 42.53 11.69 18.78
C LEU A 373 43.57 11.98 17.72
N GLU A 374 43.94 11.01 16.92
CA GLU A 374 44.98 11.14 15.88
C GLU A 374 44.65 12.27 14.89
N GLU A 375 43.40 12.39 14.48
CA GLU A 375 42.90 13.41 13.54
C GLU A 375 43.04 14.82 14.15
N GLU A 376 42.68 14.96 15.44
CA GLU A 376 42.79 16.22 16.19
C GLU A 376 44.23 16.63 16.41
N LEU A 377 45.05 15.69 16.85
CA LEU A 377 46.50 15.94 17.07
C LEU A 377 47.26 16.22 15.78
N SER A 378 46.78 15.71 14.63
CA SER A 378 47.35 16.02 13.32
C SER A 378 47.13 17.48 12.90
N SER A 379 46.02 18.06 13.35
CA SER A 379 45.63 19.45 13.07
C SER A 379 46.15 20.47 14.10
N LEU A 380 46.70 19.98 15.25
CA LEU A 380 47.22 20.81 16.30
C LEU A 380 48.68 21.25 15.98
N SER A 381 48.98 22.49 16.25
CA SER A 381 50.35 23.07 16.16
C SER A 381 50.68 23.85 17.43
N ALA A 382 51.97 24.09 17.70
CA ALA A 382 52.44 24.87 18.86
C ALA A 382 51.76 26.25 18.92
N ALA A 383 51.62 26.93 17.79
CA ALA A 383 50.95 28.24 17.70
C ALA A 383 49.45 28.20 18.12
N LYS A 384 48.77 27.06 17.93
CA LYS A 384 47.36 26.88 18.34
C LYS A 384 47.20 26.53 19.83
N MET A 385 48.28 26.24 20.54
CA MET A 385 48.24 25.90 21.96
C MET A 385 48.08 27.10 22.88
N ASN A 386 48.17 28.32 22.35
CA ASN A 386 48.07 29.60 23.11
C ASN A 386 48.93 29.58 24.39
N ILE A 387 50.21 29.34 24.20
CA ILE A 387 51.18 29.19 25.32
C ILE A 387 51.47 30.54 25.93
N ARG A 388 51.26 30.69 27.24
CA ARG A 388 51.44 31.93 27.97
C ARG A 388 52.33 31.71 29.19
N VAL A 389 53.20 32.62 29.42
CA VAL A 389 54.00 32.65 30.64
C VAL A 389 53.80 33.98 31.30
N ASP A 390 53.50 33.99 32.58
CA ASP A 390 53.36 35.20 33.38
C ASP A 390 54.79 35.63 33.88
N VAL A 391 55.26 36.79 33.44
CA VAL A 391 56.49 37.35 33.81
C VAL A 391 56.31 38.56 34.76
N SER A 392 55.13 38.75 35.32
CA SER A 392 54.84 39.81 36.26
C SER A 392 55.67 39.64 37.52
N GLY A 393 56.34 40.72 37.95
CA GLY A 393 57.22 40.75 39.17
C GLY A 393 58.61 40.09 39.03
N MET A 394 58.98 39.61 37.84
CA MET A 394 60.30 39.08 37.60
C MET A 394 61.36 40.28 37.53
N GLY A 395 62.37 40.18 38.38
CA GLY A 395 63.51 41.11 38.37
C GLY A 395 64.55 40.70 37.32
N LEU A 396 65.67 41.43 37.30
CA LEU A 396 66.82 41.12 36.42
C LEU A 396 67.40 39.73 36.73
N GLY A 397 67.75 38.97 35.68
CA GLY A 397 68.33 37.64 35.78
C GLY A 397 67.50 36.54 35.03
N GLU A 398 67.84 35.31 35.29
CA GLU A 398 67.17 34.15 34.75
C GLU A 398 66.10 33.67 35.72
N HIS A 399 64.91 33.46 35.20
CA HIS A 399 63.74 32.97 35.94
C HIS A 399 63.11 31.79 35.25
N THR A 400 62.72 30.76 35.99
CA THR A 400 61.95 29.63 35.47
C THR A 400 60.50 29.79 35.88
N ALA A 401 59.59 29.78 34.89
CA ALA A 401 58.13 29.91 35.10
C ALA A 401 57.39 28.78 34.44
N ALA A 402 56.24 28.43 35.03
CA ALA A 402 55.32 27.43 34.43
C ALA A 402 54.58 28.04 33.21
N ALA A 403 54.61 27.33 32.10
CA ALA A 403 53.81 27.70 30.95
C ALA A 403 52.34 27.33 31.17
N GLN A 404 51.45 28.25 30.87
CA GLN A 404 50.00 28.03 30.84
C GLN A 404 49.57 27.77 29.39
N PHE A 405 48.79 26.74 29.20
CA PHE A 405 48.29 26.31 27.89
C PHE A 405 46.79 26.46 27.84
N GLN A 406 46.27 26.93 26.76
CA GLN A 406 44.83 26.98 26.51
C GLN A 406 44.51 26.02 25.39
N LEU A 407 44.30 24.73 25.77
CA LEU A 407 43.85 23.67 24.92
C LEU A 407 42.32 23.49 25.08
N GLY A 408 41.61 23.18 24.00
CA GLY A 408 40.21 22.82 24.10
C GLY A 408 40.02 21.43 24.74
N ASP A 409 38.79 21.10 25.12
CA ASP A 409 38.42 19.85 25.81
C ASP A 409 38.75 18.57 25.03
N ALA A 410 39.05 18.72 23.73
CA ALA A 410 39.53 17.64 22.87
C ALA A 410 40.92 17.12 23.22
N TYR A 411 41.70 17.86 24.01
CA TYR A 411 43.09 17.57 24.30
C TYR A 411 43.36 17.47 25.80
N LYS A 412 44.16 16.47 26.19
CA LYS A 412 44.66 16.34 27.56
C LYS A 412 46.16 16.55 27.55
N MET A 413 46.61 17.53 28.30
CA MET A 413 48.04 17.75 28.50
C MET A 413 48.61 16.70 29.46
N LEU A 414 49.66 16.03 29.08
CA LEU A 414 50.37 15.05 29.89
C LEU A 414 51.62 15.61 30.55
N SER A 415 52.36 16.48 29.85
CA SER A 415 53.48 17.19 30.41
C SER A 415 53.65 18.57 29.77
N ALA A 416 53.95 19.53 30.59
CA ALA A 416 54.27 20.88 30.19
C ALA A 416 55.66 21.25 30.70
N PRO A 417 56.53 21.84 29.86
CA PRO A 417 57.87 22.32 30.29
C PRO A 417 57.75 23.57 31.16
N ALA A 418 58.68 23.73 32.04
CA ALA A 418 58.96 25.05 32.58
C ALA A 418 59.75 25.88 31.55
N VAL A 419 59.50 27.17 31.49
CA VAL A 419 60.08 28.07 30.52
C VAL A 419 61.10 28.99 31.25
N THR A 420 62.30 28.96 30.76
CA THR A 420 63.35 29.89 31.29
C THR A 420 63.27 31.21 30.54
N VAL A 421 63.06 32.29 31.32
CA VAL A 421 62.93 33.64 30.78
C VAL A 421 64.10 34.47 31.36
N ARG A 422 64.92 35.06 30.53
CA ARG A 422 65.90 36.01 30.90
C ARG A 422 65.34 37.43 30.86
N VAL A 423 65.52 38.14 31.97
CA VAL A 423 65.15 39.56 32.11
C VAL A 423 66.39 40.42 32.16
N SER A 424 66.50 41.35 31.24
CA SER A 424 67.65 42.30 31.13
C SER A 424 67.14 43.76 31.09
N GLU A 425 67.98 44.70 31.38
CA GLU A 425 67.65 46.14 31.23
C GLU A 425 67.33 46.50 29.78
N HIS A 426 66.39 47.38 29.60
CA HIS A 426 66.02 47.86 28.28
C HIS A 426 67.12 48.77 27.76
N GLY A 427 68.03 48.27 26.86
CA GLY A 427 69.13 49.07 26.28
C GLY A 427 70.54 48.53 26.45
N SER A 428 70.80 47.41 27.18
CA SER A 428 72.13 46.79 27.23
C SER A 428 72.38 45.89 26.02
N SER A 429 72.79 46.51 24.90
CA SER A 429 73.37 45.77 23.79
C SER A 429 74.84 45.44 24.23
N SER A 430 75.14 44.15 24.42
CA SER A 430 76.52 43.66 24.61
C SER A 430 77.34 43.91 23.34
N ALA A 431 77.99 45.05 23.24
CA ALA A 431 79.07 45.27 22.28
C ALA A 431 80.22 44.35 22.70
N GLN A 432 80.48 43.27 22.04
CA GLN A 432 81.73 42.54 22.11
C GLN A 432 82.81 43.41 21.43
N THR A 433 83.61 44.02 22.23
CA THR A 433 84.86 44.67 21.81
C THR A 433 85.83 43.58 21.31
N MET A 434 86.08 43.56 20.01
CA MET A 434 87.26 42.88 19.46
C MET A 434 88.45 43.74 19.77
N GLU A 435 89.27 43.34 20.72
CA GLU A 435 90.59 43.91 20.97
C GLU A 435 91.54 43.25 19.96
N SER A 436 91.91 44.02 18.97
CA SER A 436 93.00 43.73 18.06
C SER A 436 94.35 43.96 18.80
N THR A 437 95.09 42.93 19.08
CA THR A 437 96.46 43.00 19.42
C THR A 437 97.31 42.84 18.16
N GLU A 438 97.81 43.97 17.66
CA GLU A 438 98.93 44.12 16.77
C GLU A 438 100.18 44.12 17.62
N SER A 439 101.19 43.28 17.29
CA SER A 439 102.57 43.64 17.46
C SER A 439 103.54 42.56 16.99
N ASP A 440 104.47 43.00 16.12
CA ASP A 440 105.79 42.54 15.70
C ASP A 440 106.01 41.13 15.15
#